data_ed340fb074c6dfdbca792063ef6b57f5
#
_entry.id   ed340fb074c6dfdbca792063ef6b57f5
#
_cell.length_a   1.000
_cell.length_b   1.000
_cell.length_c   1.000
_cell.angle_alpha   90.00
_cell.angle_beta   90.00
_cell.angle_gamma   90.00
#
_symmetry.space_group_name_H-M   'P 1'
#
loop_
_entity.id
_entity.type
_entity.pdbx_description
1 polymer ?
#
loop_
_entity_poly.entity_id
_entity_poly.type
_entity_poly.pdbx_seq_one_letter_code
_entity_poly.pdbx_strand_id
1 'polypeptide(L)'
;MAEIQINGSKRTSFGKGASRRDRRAGLVPAVIYGHNAEPQHVALPSRELATALKASNVLLNVTFDGKSELVLPKSVSKNPLTGIFEHIDLLVVRKGEKVTVEVPVHTEGQFDKDGILEHVNNTIEVEAEATSIPSFLVLDLTGMPAGTSKTAADVKLPAGTTLISDPEMVVVHLSERSTAAEEVAPAAAEAAPVVAPKE
;
A
#
# COMPACT_ATOMS: atom_id res chain seq x y z
N MET A 1 -15.65 3.79 -12.40
CA MET A 1 -15.28 2.78 -11.40
C MET A 1 -16.45 1.84 -11.12
N ALA A 2 -16.18 0.59 -10.80
CA ALA A 2 -17.23 -0.35 -10.40
C ALA A 2 -17.55 -0.12 -8.91
N GLU A 3 -18.80 0.16 -8.59
CA GLU A 3 -19.27 0.17 -7.21
C GLU A 3 -19.53 -1.29 -6.81
N ILE A 4 -18.84 -1.75 -5.77
CA ILE A 4 -18.99 -3.11 -5.26
C ILE A 4 -19.93 -3.07 -4.06
N GLN A 5 -21.04 -3.81 -4.14
CA GLN A 5 -21.99 -3.91 -3.02
C GLN A 5 -21.52 -4.99 -2.04
N ILE A 6 -21.50 -4.65 -0.76
CA ILE A 6 -21.17 -5.56 0.34
C ILE A 6 -22.22 -5.44 1.44
N ASN A 7 -22.76 -6.58 1.86
CA ASN A 7 -23.73 -6.62 2.94
C ASN A 7 -23.00 -6.81 4.28
N GLY A 8 -23.10 -5.83 5.13
CA GLY A 8 -22.57 -5.83 6.48
C GLY A 8 -23.61 -6.06 7.56
N SER A 9 -23.18 -6.39 8.75
CA SER A 9 -23.99 -6.43 9.95
C SER A 9 -23.49 -5.42 10.99
N LYS A 10 -24.42 -4.74 11.66
CA LYS A 10 -24.08 -3.82 12.75
C LYS A 10 -23.51 -4.57 13.94
N ARG A 11 -22.40 -4.10 14.48
CA ARG A 11 -21.77 -4.68 15.66
C ARG A 11 -22.32 -4.06 16.93
N THR A 12 -22.68 -4.92 17.89
CA THR A 12 -23.12 -4.52 19.22
C THR A 12 -22.15 -4.93 20.31
N SER A 13 -21.22 -5.86 19.99
CA SER A 13 -20.21 -6.36 20.92
C SER A 13 -18.84 -5.86 20.52
N PHE A 14 -18.07 -5.35 21.48
CA PHE A 14 -16.77 -4.74 21.28
C PHE A 14 -15.67 -5.45 22.06
N GLY A 15 -14.43 -5.08 21.80
CA GLY A 15 -13.24 -5.56 22.47
C GLY A 15 -12.61 -6.81 21.83
N LYS A 16 -11.46 -7.23 22.40
CA LYS A 16 -10.59 -8.29 21.87
C LYS A 16 -11.30 -9.62 21.63
N GLY A 17 -12.16 -10.03 22.57
CA GLY A 17 -12.89 -11.29 22.50
C GLY A 17 -13.91 -11.32 21.38
N ALA A 18 -14.71 -10.24 21.25
CA ALA A 18 -15.71 -10.08 20.20
C ALA A 18 -15.06 -10.06 18.81
N SER A 19 -14.05 -9.22 18.59
CA SER A 19 -13.35 -9.14 17.31
C SER A 19 -12.67 -10.46 16.90
N ARG A 20 -12.20 -11.26 17.86
CA ARG A 20 -11.69 -12.61 17.55
C ARG A 20 -12.78 -13.58 17.13
N ARG A 21 -13.98 -13.50 17.74
CA ARG A 21 -15.13 -14.33 17.33
C ARG A 21 -15.59 -13.97 15.93
N ASP A 22 -15.71 -12.67 15.63
CA ASP A 22 -16.09 -12.17 14.29
C ASP A 22 -15.13 -12.71 13.23
N ARG A 23 -13.81 -12.57 13.42
CA ARG A 23 -12.81 -13.09 12.48
C ARG A 23 -12.85 -14.61 12.31
N ARG A 24 -13.12 -15.37 13.37
CA ARG A 24 -13.30 -16.83 13.29
C ARG A 24 -14.56 -17.22 12.50
N ALA A 25 -15.59 -16.36 12.56
CA ALA A 25 -16.82 -16.53 11.80
C ALA A 25 -16.66 -16.05 10.32
N GLY A 26 -15.45 -15.62 9.91
CA GLY A 26 -15.20 -15.11 8.56
C GLY A 26 -15.65 -13.66 8.33
N LEU A 27 -15.89 -12.93 9.41
CA LEU A 27 -16.28 -11.53 9.38
C LEU A 27 -15.09 -10.63 9.76
N VAL A 28 -14.96 -9.49 9.10
CA VAL A 28 -13.93 -8.49 9.39
C VAL A 28 -14.59 -7.31 10.11
N PRO A 29 -14.12 -6.94 11.31
CA PRO A 29 -14.59 -5.73 11.98
C PRO A 29 -14.14 -4.50 11.19
N ALA A 30 -15.07 -3.59 10.96
CA ALA A 30 -14.84 -2.34 10.26
C ALA A 30 -15.50 -1.18 10.99
N VAL A 31 -14.97 0.02 10.75
CA VAL A 31 -15.53 1.28 11.24
C VAL A 31 -15.83 2.17 10.05
N ILE A 32 -17.05 2.67 9.98
CA ILE A 32 -17.51 3.65 8.99
C ILE A 32 -17.58 5.00 9.70
N TYR A 33 -16.88 6.00 9.20
CA TYR A 33 -16.88 7.36 9.74
C TYR A 33 -16.80 8.41 8.62
N GLY A 34 -17.14 9.64 8.95
CA GLY A 34 -17.10 10.78 8.03
C GLY A 34 -18.24 11.75 8.26
N HIS A 35 -18.15 12.94 7.66
CA HIS A 35 -19.19 14.00 7.68
C HIS A 35 -19.74 14.37 9.07
N ASN A 36 -18.89 14.34 10.11
CA ASN A 36 -19.29 14.60 11.50
C ASN A 36 -20.42 13.69 12.03
N ALA A 37 -20.67 12.56 11.37
CA ALA A 37 -21.59 11.54 11.88
C ALA A 37 -20.89 10.67 12.93
N GLU A 38 -21.68 10.08 13.83
CA GLU A 38 -21.14 9.12 14.80
C GLU A 38 -20.52 7.91 14.09
N PRO A 39 -19.34 7.45 14.49
CA PRO A 39 -18.71 6.26 13.91
C PRO A 39 -19.62 5.03 14.03
N GLN A 40 -19.83 4.34 12.92
CA GLN A 40 -20.63 3.13 12.85
C GLN A 40 -19.73 1.90 12.82
N HIS A 41 -19.94 0.99 13.75
CA HIS A 41 -19.18 -0.25 13.79
C HIS A 41 -19.94 -1.36 13.06
N VAL A 42 -19.30 -1.94 12.06
CA VAL A 42 -19.91 -2.97 11.21
C VAL A 42 -18.98 -4.20 11.12
N ALA A 43 -19.55 -5.34 10.78
CA ALA A 43 -18.82 -6.53 10.45
C ALA A 43 -19.12 -6.92 9.00
N LEU A 44 -18.06 -7.06 8.19
CA LEU A 44 -18.13 -7.32 6.76
C LEU A 44 -17.65 -8.73 6.42
N PRO A 45 -18.24 -9.42 5.43
CA PRO A 45 -17.79 -10.75 5.02
C PRO A 45 -16.40 -10.67 4.41
N SER A 46 -15.45 -11.44 4.97
CA SER A 46 -14.03 -11.42 4.59
C SER A 46 -13.79 -11.78 3.13
N ARG A 47 -14.58 -12.70 2.56
CA ARG A 47 -14.42 -13.15 1.16
C ARG A 47 -14.79 -12.07 0.14
N GLU A 48 -15.94 -11.41 0.34
CA GLU A 48 -16.41 -10.34 -0.53
C GLU A 48 -15.46 -9.15 -0.47
N LEU A 49 -15.03 -8.82 0.75
CA LEU A 49 -14.07 -7.77 1.03
C LEU A 49 -12.71 -8.05 0.37
N ALA A 50 -12.18 -9.28 0.47
CA ALA A 50 -10.94 -9.68 -0.18
C ALA A 50 -11.01 -9.57 -1.71
N THR A 51 -12.19 -9.81 -2.29
CA THR A 51 -12.40 -9.66 -3.73
C THR A 51 -12.47 -8.19 -4.13
N ALA A 52 -13.14 -7.38 -3.33
CA ALA A 52 -13.27 -5.95 -3.55
C ALA A 52 -11.92 -5.22 -3.44
N LEU A 53 -11.11 -5.57 -2.44
CA LEU A 53 -9.81 -4.94 -2.17
C LEU A 53 -8.66 -5.42 -3.07
N LYS A 54 -8.91 -6.24 -4.09
CA LYS A 54 -7.90 -6.60 -5.10
C LYS A 54 -7.51 -5.40 -5.96
N ALA A 55 -8.45 -4.51 -6.23
CA ALA A 55 -8.15 -3.25 -6.89
C ALA A 55 -7.94 -2.17 -5.83
N SER A 56 -6.93 -1.33 -6.03
CA SER A 56 -6.67 -0.16 -5.18
C SER A 56 -7.78 0.87 -5.34
N ASN A 57 -8.10 1.58 -4.26
CA ASN A 57 -9.01 2.74 -4.26
C ASN A 57 -10.42 2.46 -4.82
N VAL A 58 -10.99 1.30 -4.48
CA VAL A 58 -12.33 0.90 -4.91
C VAL A 58 -13.39 1.52 -4.01
N LEU A 59 -14.44 2.05 -4.61
CA LEU A 59 -15.63 2.49 -3.89
C LEU A 59 -16.49 1.28 -3.51
N LEU A 60 -16.85 1.20 -2.25
CA LEU A 60 -17.72 0.17 -1.71
C LEU A 60 -19.07 0.78 -1.36
N ASN A 61 -20.13 0.07 -1.71
CA ASN A 61 -21.48 0.38 -1.25
C ASN A 61 -21.82 -0.62 -0.15
N VAL A 62 -21.74 -0.19 1.12
CA VAL A 62 -21.96 -1.04 2.27
C VAL A 62 -23.40 -0.89 2.73
N THR A 63 -24.14 -2.01 2.72
CA THR A 63 -25.51 -2.07 3.21
C THR A 63 -25.53 -2.71 4.58
N PHE A 64 -26.00 -1.98 5.58
CA PHE A 64 -26.19 -2.46 6.95
C PHE A 64 -27.40 -1.81 7.57
N ASP A 65 -28.14 -2.53 8.39
CA ASP A 65 -29.32 -2.05 9.11
C ASP A 65 -30.37 -1.36 8.18
N GLY A 66 -30.49 -1.85 6.92
CA GLY A 66 -31.38 -1.29 5.90
C GLY A 66 -30.95 0.04 5.28
N LYS A 67 -29.73 0.52 5.61
CA LYS A 67 -29.11 1.70 5.00
C LYS A 67 -27.98 1.28 4.08
N SER A 68 -27.80 1.98 2.98
CA SER A 68 -26.69 1.82 2.07
C SER A 68 -25.85 3.08 2.07
N GLU A 69 -24.57 2.95 2.35
CA GLU A 69 -23.63 4.07 2.39
C GLU A 69 -22.45 3.81 1.44
N LEU A 70 -22.10 4.84 0.66
CA LEU A 70 -20.95 4.81 -0.21
C LEU A 70 -19.70 5.15 0.61
N VAL A 71 -18.74 4.23 0.63
CA VAL A 71 -17.55 4.35 1.47
C VAL A 71 -16.28 4.03 0.68
N LEU A 72 -15.20 4.66 1.09
CA LEU A 72 -13.85 4.43 0.58
C LEU A 72 -12.99 3.79 1.68
N PRO A 73 -12.29 2.67 1.41
CA PRO A 73 -11.31 2.13 2.33
C PRO A 73 -10.15 3.11 2.53
N LYS A 74 -9.98 3.64 3.74
CA LYS A 74 -8.87 4.55 4.09
C LYS A 74 -7.67 3.79 4.65
N SER A 75 -7.93 2.77 5.49
CA SER A 75 -6.89 1.94 6.06
C SER A 75 -7.32 0.48 6.11
N VAL A 76 -6.42 -0.41 5.75
CA VAL A 76 -6.66 -1.86 5.72
C VAL A 76 -5.57 -2.56 6.52
N SER A 77 -5.94 -3.08 7.69
CA SER A 77 -5.04 -3.88 8.52
C SER A 77 -5.14 -5.35 8.13
N LYS A 78 -4.03 -5.90 7.63
CA LYS A 78 -3.93 -7.31 7.26
C LYS A 78 -2.80 -7.97 8.03
N ASN A 79 -3.04 -9.15 8.58
CA ASN A 79 -2.01 -9.94 9.24
C ASN A 79 -1.04 -10.51 8.19
N PRO A 80 0.27 -10.20 8.23
CA PRO A 80 1.23 -10.62 7.21
C PRO A 80 1.47 -12.14 7.20
N LEU A 81 1.33 -12.81 8.34
CA LEU A 81 1.58 -14.25 8.46
C LEU A 81 0.39 -15.09 7.97
N THR A 82 -0.82 -14.70 8.35
CA THR A 82 -2.04 -15.47 8.06
C THR A 82 -2.78 -14.97 6.83
N GLY A 83 -2.46 -13.76 6.34
CA GLY A 83 -3.16 -13.11 5.25
C GLY A 83 -4.60 -12.66 5.56
N ILE A 84 -5.04 -12.79 6.82
CA ILE A 84 -6.39 -12.45 7.25
C ILE A 84 -6.50 -10.95 7.50
N PHE A 85 -7.60 -10.36 7.05
CA PHE A 85 -7.92 -8.96 7.39
C PHE A 85 -8.29 -8.85 8.87
N GLU A 86 -7.63 -7.93 9.56
CA GLU A 86 -7.85 -7.70 11.00
C GLU A 86 -8.83 -6.56 11.25
N HIS A 87 -8.72 -5.48 10.49
CA HIS A 87 -9.57 -4.30 10.61
C HIS A 87 -9.61 -3.52 9.30
N ILE A 88 -10.67 -2.75 9.10
CA ILE A 88 -10.79 -1.83 7.98
C ILE A 88 -11.46 -0.55 8.45
N ASP A 89 -10.85 0.55 8.04
CA ASP A 89 -11.39 1.90 8.24
C ASP A 89 -12.01 2.38 6.93
N LEU A 90 -13.28 2.75 7.01
CA LEU A 90 -14.08 3.16 5.87
C LEU A 90 -14.52 4.62 6.04
N LEU A 91 -14.16 5.45 5.08
CA LEU A 91 -14.57 6.85 5.02
C LEU A 91 -15.84 6.97 4.18
N VAL A 92 -16.88 7.56 4.74
CA VAL A 92 -18.10 7.89 3.97
C VAL A 92 -17.76 8.97 2.96
N VAL A 93 -18.14 8.76 1.71
CA VAL A 93 -17.87 9.71 0.64
C VAL A 93 -19.15 10.04 -0.12
N ARG A 94 -19.23 11.27 -0.61
CA ARG A 94 -20.32 11.73 -1.47
C ARG A 94 -19.83 11.89 -2.90
N LYS A 95 -20.72 11.74 -3.86
CA LYS A 95 -20.39 11.98 -5.27
C LYS A 95 -19.97 13.45 -5.45
N GLY A 96 -18.83 13.67 -6.11
CA GLY A 96 -18.27 15.00 -6.33
C GLY A 96 -17.45 15.57 -5.17
N GLU A 97 -17.25 14.84 -4.09
CA GLU A 97 -16.38 15.23 -2.99
C GLU A 97 -14.93 14.90 -3.28
N LYS A 98 -14.03 15.81 -2.91
CA LYS A 98 -12.61 15.56 -2.99
C LYS A 98 -12.11 14.85 -1.74
N VAL A 99 -11.37 13.79 -1.94
CA VAL A 99 -10.80 12.97 -0.86
C VAL A 99 -9.30 12.80 -1.04
N THR A 100 -8.60 12.79 0.07
CA THR A 100 -7.17 12.46 0.10
C THR A 100 -7.00 10.95 0.17
N VAL A 101 -6.33 10.39 -0.82
CA VAL A 101 -6.09 8.95 -0.95
C VAL A 101 -4.64 8.65 -1.26
N GLU A 102 -4.16 7.51 -0.76
CA GLU A 102 -2.87 6.96 -1.14
C GLU A 102 -3.03 6.14 -2.43
N VAL A 103 -2.29 6.52 -3.46
CA VAL A 103 -2.32 5.83 -4.75
C VAL A 103 -0.97 5.18 -5.00
N PRO A 104 -0.95 3.88 -5.37
CA PRO A 104 0.29 3.20 -5.70
C PRO A 104 0.89 3.75 -7.00
N VAL A 105 2.23 3.83 -7.04
CA VAL A 105 2.99 4.26 -8.20
C VAL A 105 3.53 3.03 -8.92
N HIS A 106 3.22 2.92 -10.21
CA HIS A 106 3.82 1.96 -11.12
C HIS A 106 4.90 2.63 -11.96
N THR A 107 6.04 1.97 -12.04
CA THR A 107 7.17 2.45 -12.86
C THR A 107 7.10 1.83 -14.23
N GLU A 108 7.24 2.66 -15.28
CA GLU A 108 7.29 2.24 -16.67
C GLU A 108 8.54 2.83 -17.34
N GLY A 109 9.07 2.13 -18.35
CA GLY A 109 10.22 2.57 -19.14
C GLY A 109 11.47 1.71 -18.93
N GLN A 110 12.49 2.00 -19.74
CA GLN A 110 13.79 1.34 -19.64
C GLN A 110 14.78 2.28 -18.96
N PHE A 111 15.37 1.81 -17.91
CA PHE A 111 16.44 2.49 -17.18
C PHE A 111 17.80 1.80 -17.45
N ASP A 112 18.88 2.39 -16.98
CA ASP A 112 20.23 1.86 -17.16
C ASP A 112 20.35 0.48 -16.51
N LYS A 113 20.86 -0.50 -17.28
CA LYS A 113 20.99 -1.91 -16.84
C LYS A 113 22.05 -2.10 -15.74
N ASP A 114 22.94 -1.14 -15.61
CA ASP A 114 23.99 -1.18 -14.58
C ASP A 114 23.48 -0.65 -13.22
N GLY A 115 22.27 -0.15 -13.15
CA GLY A 115 21.60 0.33 -11.93
C GLY A 115 20.71 -0.71 -11.27
N ILE A 116 20.57 -0.59 -9.95
CA ILE A 116 19.60 -1.32 -9.13
C ILE A 116 18.46 -0.36 -8.79
N LEU A 117 17.24 -0.70 -9.23
CA LEU A 117 16.06 0.11 -8.96
C LEU A 117 15.57 -0.14 -7.53
N GLU A 118 15.59 0.89 -6.70
CA GLU A 118 15.08 0.86 -5.34
C GLU A 118 13.82 1.71 -5.23
N HIS A 119 12.72 1.08 -4.85
CA HIS A 119 11.48 1.78 -4.52
C HIS A 119 11.55 2.26 -3.07
N VAL A 120 11.71 3.56 -2.88
CA VAL A 120 11.75 4.20 -1.55
C VAL A 120 10.32 4.38 -1.04
N ASN A 121 9.45 4.91 -1.88
CA ASN A 121 8.03 5.08 -1.59
C ASN A 121 7.18 4.47 -2.71
N ASN A 122 6.31 3.54 -2.32
CA ASN A 122 5.43 2.84 -3.26
C ASN A 122 4.09 3.53 -3.46
N THR A 123 3.73 4.48 -2.60
CA THR A 123 2.45 5.19 -2.60
C THR A 123 2.67 6.70 -2.49
N ILE A 124 1.79 7.47 -3.08
CA ILE A 124 1.76 8.94 -3.00
C ILE A 124 0.36 9.38 -2.60
N GLU A 125 0.28 10.34 -1.69
CA GLU A 125 -0.99 10.97 -1.32
C GLU A 125 -1.40 12.01 -2.36
N VAL A 126 -2.61 11.81 -2.89
CA VAL A 126 -3.22 12.73 -3.84
C VAL A 126 -4.64 13.08 -3.41
N GLU A 127 -5.05 14.28 -3.72
CA GLU A 127 -6.44 14.70 -3.63
C GLU A 127 -7.11 14.45 -4.97
N ALA A 128 -8.16 13.64 -4.97
CA ALA A 128 -8.94 13.31 -6.16
C ALA A 128 -10.43 13.32 -5.84
N GLU A 129 -11.25 13.49 -6.86
CA GLU A 129 -12.69 13.31 -6.73
C GLU A 129 -13.03 11.85 -6.43
N ALA A 130 -13.89 11.60 -5.44
CA ALA A 130 -14.25 10.26 -4.97
C ALA A 130 -14.72 9.32 -6.10
N THR A 131 -15.33 9.86 -7.14
CA THR A 131 -15.81 9.09 -8.30
C THR A 131 -14.75 8.81 -9.36
N SER A 132 -13.61 9.51 -9.35
CA SER A 132 -12.57 9.44 -10.38
C SER A 132 -11.16 9.20 -9.83
N ILE A 133 -11.04 8.46 -8.73
CA ILE A 133 -9.75 8.14 -8.11
C ILE A 133 -8.96 7.20 -9.05
N PRO A 134 -7.70 7.51 -9.40
CA PRO A 134 -6.88 6.62 -10.21
C PRO A 134 -6.51 5.36 -9.43
N SER A 135 -6.48 4.21 -10.09
CA SER A 135 -6.08 2.95 -9.48
C SER A 135 -4.56 2.87 -9.28
N PHE A 136 -3.79 3.54 -10.11
CA PHE A 136 -2.34 3.67 -10.04
C PHE A 136 -1.89 4.95 -10.75
N LEU A 137 -0.71 5.41 -10.41
CA LEU A 137 -0.01 6.51 -11.09
C LEU A 137 1.19 5.95 -11.84
N VAL A 138 1.54 6.57 -12.96
CA VAL A 138 2.67 6.12 -13.78
C VAL A 138 3.85 7.06 -13.61
N LEU A 139 5.00 6.48 -13.29
CA LEU A 139 6.29 7.15 -13.26
C LEU A 139 7.16 6.63 -14.40
N ASP A 140 7.57 7.52 -15.30
CA ASP A 140 8.41 7.20 -16.46
C ASP A 140 9.90 7.22 -16.07
N LEU A 141 10.55 6.07 -16.23
CA LEU A 141 11.98 5.89 -15.95
C LEU A 141 12.84 5.90 -17.22
N THR A 142 12.25 6.18 -18.38
CA THR A 142 12.96 6.08 -19.66
C THR A 142 14.20 6.99 -19.69
N GLY A 143 15.37 6.37 -19.91
CA GLY A 143 16.64 7.07 -20.00
C GLY A 143 17.20 7.58 -18.66
N MET A 144 16.70 7.08 -17.54
CA MET A 144 17.22 7.44 -16.22
C MET A 144 18.62 6.84 -16.01
N PRO A 145 19.66 7.68 -15.78
CA PRO A 145 21.01 7.19 -15.52
C PRO A 145 21.14 6.66 -14.08
N ALA A 146 22.09 5.73 -13.85
CA ALA A 146 22.43 5.26 -12.53
C ALA A 146 22.89 6.41 -11.61
N GLY A 147 22.63 6.31 -10.32
CA GLY A 147 22.93 7.33 -9.33
C GLY A 147 21.91 8.47 -9.24
N THR A 148 20.76 8.39 -9.93
CA THR A 148 19.72 9.43 -9.89
C THR A 148 18.46 8.96 -9.16
N SER A 149 17.65 9.94 -8.72
CA SER A 149 16.37 9.72 -8.05
C SER A 149 15.23 10.40 -8.81
N LYS A 150 14.06 9.82 -8.75
CA LYS A 150 12.81 10.42 -9.21
C LYS A 150 11.92 10.77 -8.03
N THR A 151 11.33 11.96 -8.09
CA THR A 151 10.50 12.51 -7.01
C THR A 151 9.02 12.42 -7.31
N ALA A 152 8.18 12.74 -6.33
CA ALA A 152 6.73 12.78 -6.50
C ALA A 152 6.27 13.80 -7.55
N ALA A 153 7.04 14.87 -7.79
CA ALA A 153 6.77 15.87 -8.82
C ALA A 153 6.89 15.32 -10.26
N ASP A 154 7.70 14.27 -10.46
CA ASP A 154 7.91 13.64 -11.78
C ASP A 154 6.79 12.67 -12.19
N VAL A 155 5.85 12.40 -11.28
CA VAL A 155 4.75 11.46 -11.52
C VAL A 155 3.67 12.11 -12.39
N LYS A 156 3.22 11.39 -13.41
CA LYS A 156 2.13 11.85 -14.28
C LYS A 156 0.80 11.78 -13.54
N LEU A 157 0.25 12.94 -13.19
CA LEU A 157 -1.06 13.05 -12.55
C LEU A 157 -2.16 13.12 -13.62
N PRO A 158 -3.24 12.33 -13.49
CA PRO A 158 -4.41 12.47 -14.36
C PRO A 158 -5.19 13.75 -14.06
N ALA A 159 -6.02 14.18 -15.02
CA ALA A 159 -6.83 15.37 -14.86
C ALA A 159 -7.78 15.25 -13.65
N GLY A 160 -7.82 16.30 -12.81
CA GLY A 160 -8.65 16.34 -11.61
C GLY A 160 -8.00 15.79 -10.34
N THR A 161 -6.72 15.42 -10.38
CA THR A 161 -5.94 15.05 -9.19
C THR A 161 -4.92 16.11 -8.84
N THR A 162 -4.76 16.38 -7.54
CA THR A 162 -3.76 17.32 -6.99
C THR A 162 -2.81 16.54 -6.07
N LEU A 163 -1.51 16.78 -6.19
CA LEU A 163 -0.50 16.20 -5.30
C LEU A 163 -0.61 16.87 -3.92
N ILE A 164 -0.69 16.06 -2.86
CA ILE A 164 -0.64 16.52 -1.46
C ILE A 164 0.71 16.18 -0.84
N SER A 165 1.28 15.03 -1.18
CA SER A 165 2.62 14.65 -0.72
C SER A 165 3.64 15.70 -1.09
N ASP A 166 4.73 15.76 -0.31
CA ASP A 166 5.86 16.63 -0.61
C ASP A 166 6.40 16.36 -2.03
N PRO A 167 6.46 17.36 -2.92
CA PRO A 167 6.95 17.21 -4.28
C PRO A 167 8.41 16.73 -4.35
N GLU A 168 9.21 17.00 -3.30
CA GLU A 168 10.61 16.54 -3.20
C GLU A 168 10.75 15.12 -2.65
N MET A 169 9.65 14.49 -2.25
CA MET A 169 9.67 13.12 -1.75
C MET A 169 10.17 12.16 -2.84
N VAL A 170 11.27 11.44 -2.54
CA VAL A 170 11.84 10.46 -3.46
C VAL A 170 10.92 9.25 -3.54
N VAL A 171 10.50 8.92 -4.74
CA VAL A 171 9.67 7.74 -5.04
C VAL A 171 10.55 6.56 -5.41
N VAL A 172 11.49 6.81 -6.32
CA VAL A 172 12.39 5.78 -6.83
C VAL A 172 13.83 6.32 -6.86
N HIS A 173 14.76 5.49 -6.44
CA HIS A 173 16.19 5.74 -6.54
C HIS A 173 16.84 4.64 -7.40
N LEU A 174 17.69 5.04 -8.35
CA LEU A 174 18.47 4.11 -9.15
C LEU A 174 19.91 4.12 -8.60
N SER A 175 20.25 3.16 -7.73
CA SER A 175 21.61 3.05 -7.20
C SER A 175 22.53 2.43 -8.23
N GLU A 176 23.81 2.85 -8.22
CA GLU A 176 24.85 2.22 -9.03
C GLU A 176 25.13 0.83 -8.49
N ARG A 177 25.24 -0.15 -9.38
CA ARG A 177 25.69 -1.48 -9.01
C ARG A 177 27.16 -1.41 -8.61
N SER A 178 27.43 -1.43 -7.29
CA SER A 178 28.81 -1.52 -6.79
C SER A 178 29.45 -2.80 -7.32
N THR A 179 30.39 -2.66 -8.22
CA THR A 179 31.31 -3.73 -8.69
C THR A 179 32.37 -4.10 -7.66
N ALA A 180 32.16 -3.76 -6.39
CA ALA A 180 33.07 -4.06 -5.29
C ALA A 180 33.04 -5.54 -4.85
N ALA A 181 32.79 -6.47 -5.77
CA ALA A 181 32.92 -7.91 -5.51
C ALA A 181 34.06 -8.57 -6.29
N GLU A 182 35.01 -7.79 -6.82
CA GLU A 182 36.17 -8.34 -7.55
C GLU A 182 37.47 -7.65 -7.16
N GLU A 183 37.79 -7.65 -5.85
CA GLU A 183 39.18 -7.50 -5.38
C GLU A 183 39.37 -8.05 -3.97
N VAL A 184 39.14 -9.34 -3.80
CA VAL A 184 39.81 -10.11 -2.77
C VAL A 184 40.51 -11.28 -3.49
N ALA A 185 41.59 -10.94 -4.19
CA ALA A 185 42.60 -11.91 -4.54
C ALA A 185 43.20 -12.47 -3.26
N PRO A 186 43.38 -13.78 -3.13
CA PRO A 186 44.09 -14.37 -1.99
C PRO A 186 45.55 -14.12 -2.12
N ALA A 187 46.10 -13.15 -1.41
CA ALA A 187 47.53 -12.99 -1.25
C ALA A 187 48.02 -13.89 -0.11
N ALA A 188 48.81 -14.84 -0.54
CA ALA A 188 49.91 -15.46 0.20
C ALA A 188 49.57 -16.44 1.33
N ALA A 189 49.54 -17.68 0.92
CA ALA A 189 50.17 -18.75 1.67
C ALA A 189 51.67 -18.45 1.77
N GLU A 190 52.20 -18.25 2.98
CA GLU A 190 53.58 -18.63 3.27
C GLU A 190 53.82 -18.81 4.77
N ALA A 191 54.35 -19.99 5.03
CA ALA A 191 55.19 -20.39 6.17
C ALA A 191 54.53 -20.70 7.52
N ALA A 192 54.29 -21.98 7.67
CA ALA A 192 54.53 -22.66 8.95
C ALA A 192 55.97 -22.52 9.44
N PRO A 193 56.24 -22.65 10.73
CA PRO A 193 57.00 -23.84 11.11
C PRO A 193 56.36 -24.66 12.23
N VAL A 194 56.42 -25.94 11.96
CA VAL A 194 56.32 -27.07 12.87
C VAL A 194 57.24 -26.89 14.08
N VAL A 195 56.73 -27.06 15.28
CA VAL A 195 57.48 -27.60 16.41
C VAL A 195 56.59 -28.64 17.09
N ALA A 196 57.09 -29.86 17.01
CA ALA A 196 56.55 -31.05 17.64
C ALA A 196 57.05 -31.19 19.11
N PRO A 197 56.72 -32.28 19.80
CA PRO A 197 56.21 -32.32 21.15
C PRO A 197 57.26 -32.77 22.18
N LYS A 198 56.91 -32.58 23.47
CA LYS A 198 57.41 -33.34 24.66
C LYS A 198 56.61 -32.81 25.86
N GLU A 199 56.13 -33.54 26.68
CA GLU A 199 56.06 -34.84 27.38
C GLU A 199 54.66 -34.95 27.99
#